data_c3b59291ed007ffa7ee90d352d4325aa
#
_entry.id   c3b59291ed007ffa7ee90d352d4325aa
#
_cell.length_a   1.000
_cell.length_b   1.000
_cell.length_c   1.000
_cell.angle_alpha   90.00
_cell.angle_beta   90.00
_cell.angle_gamma   90.00
#
_symmetry.space_group_name_H-M   'P 1'
#
loop_
_entity.id
_entity.type
_entity.pdbx_description
1 polymer ?
#
loop_
_entity_poly.entity_id
_entity_poly.type
_entity_poly.pdbx_seq_one_letter_code
_entity_poly.pdbx_strand_id
1 'polypeptide(L)'
;MSKNPLTVRIAAPYARALFDFSVEKNIMHQITADFQNLDVFLDESDELLDYLNNPIVSNDAKSEILTKLLKPQVNAETFKFLMVLVKRGRINVLKSVITTYLELVYETASIKTIEVATALINETINKLEGDLL
;
A
#
# COMPACT_ATOMS: atom_id res chain seq x y z
N MET A 1 -9.54 9.53 10.77
CA MET A 1 -8.55 8.62 11.36
C MET A 1 -7.33 9.40 11.82
N SER A 2 -7.00 9.28 13.08
CA SER A 2 -5.86 10.03 13.61
C SER A 2 -4.56 9.35 13.20
N LYS A 3 -3.63 10.14 12.66
CA LYS A 3 -2.29 9.66 12.38
C LYS A 3 -1.46 9.82 13.64
N ASN A 4 -1.33 8.74 14.42
CA ASN A 4 -0.42 8.73 15.55
C ASN A 4 1.01 8.75 15.01
N PRO A 5 1.85 9.74 15.37
CA PRO A 5 3.21 9.86 14.83
C PRO A 5 4.07 8.62 15.06
N LEU A 6 3.91 7.95 16.21
CA LEU A 6 4.65 6.73 16.48
C LEU A 6 4.22 5.59 15.57
N THR A 7 2.91 5.43 15.37
CA THR A 7 2.37 4.40 14.49
C THR A 7 2.85 4.61 13.05
N VAL A 8 2.81 5.84 12.56
CA VAL A 8 3.29 6.18 11.21
C VAL A 8 4.78 5.88 11.09
N ARG A 9 5.57 6.22 12.10
CA ARG A 9 7.02 5.96 12.10
C ARG A 9 7.32 4.48 12.04
N ILE A 10 6.57 3.65 12.76
CA ILE A 10 6.74 2.19 12.73
C ILE A 10 6.30 1.64 11.37
N ALA A 11 5.20 2.13 10.83
CA ALA A 11 4.63 1.64 9.59
C ALA A 11 5.45 2.01 8.34
N ALA A 12 6.08 3.18 8.34
CA ALA A 12 6.74 3.74 7.16
C ALA A 12 7.78 2.82 6.52
N PRO A 13 8.70 2.17 7.27
CA PRO A 13 9.68 1.27 6.65
C PRO A 13 9.03 0.08 5.96
N TYR A 14 7.96 -0.46 6.54
CA TYR A 14 7.23 -1.59 5.94
C TYR A 14 6.53 -1.17 4.65
N ALA A 15 5.87 -0.02 4.67
CA ALA A 15 5.19 0.50 3.48
C ALA A 15 6.20 0.80 2.36
N ARG A 16 7.34 1.40 2.69
CA ARG A 16 8.38 1.70 1.71
C ARG A 16 8.99 0.42 1.13
N ALA A 17 9.28 -0.56 1.98
CA ALA A 17 9.82 -1.83 1.52
C ALA A 17 8.86 -2.54 0.56
N LEU A 18 7.57 -2.55 0.89
CA LEU A 18 6.56 -3.14 0.01
C LEU A 18 6.44 -2.37 -1.30
N PHE A 19 6.46 -1.04 -1.23
CA PHE A 19 6.41 -0.21 -2.42
C PHE A 19 7.58 -0.50 -3.36
N ASP A 20 8.81 -0.50 -2.84
CA ASP A 20 10.00 -0.78 -3.62
C ASP A 20 9.94 -2.18 -4.24
N PHE A 21 9.51 -3.17 -3.46
CA PHE A 21 9.33 -4.54 -3.94
C PHE A 21 8.30 -4.61 -5.09
N SER A 22 7.18 -3.91 -4.93
CA SER A 22 6.12 -3.91 -5.93
C SER A 22 6.57 -3.29 -7.26
N VAL A 23 7.40 -2.26 -7.18
CA VAL A 23 7.99 -1.63 -8.38
C VAL A 23 8.98 -2.59 -9.03
N GLU A 24 9.89 -3.15 -8.24
CA GLU A 24 10.93 -4.06 -8.75
C GLU A 24 10.32 -5.29 -9.44
N LYS A 25 9.27 -5.87 -8.86
CA LYS A 25 8.62 -7.06 -9.40
C LYS A 25 7.53 -6.73 -10.42
N ASN A 26 7.27 -5.47 -10.68
CA ASN A 26 6.24 -5.00 -11.59
C ASN A 26 4.84 -5.55 -11.22
N ILE A 27 4.52 -5.52 -9.94
CA ILE A 27 3.23 -5.98 -9.39
C ILE A 27 2.52 -4.89 -8.59
N MET A 28 2.91 -3.63 -8.77
CA MET A 28 2.33 -2.51 -8.03
C MET A 28 0.81 -2.45 -8.23
N HIS A 29 0.34 -2.71 -9.44
CA HIS A 29 -1.08 -2.65 -9.76
C HIS A 29 -1.87 -3.66 -8.92
N GLN A 30 -1.39 -4.89 -8.83
CA GLN A 30 -2.05 -5.96 -8.09
C GLN A 30 -2.05 -5.70 -6.59
N ILE A 31 -0.91 -5.29 -6.03
CA ILE A 31 -0.80 -5.01 -4.59
C ILE A 31 -1.64 -3.79 -4.23
N THR A 32 -1.65 -2.76 -5.08
CA THR A 32 -2.46 -1.57 -4.86
C THR A 32 -3.95 -1.92 -4.80
N ALA A 33 -4.43 -2.75 -5.74
CA ALA A 33 -5.82 -3.20 -5.74
C ALA A 33 -6.16 -3.95 -4.45
N ASP A 34 -5.26 -4.85 -4.02
CA ASP A 34 -5.45 -5.60 -2.76
C ASP A 34 -5.54 -4.65 -1.57
N PHE A 35 -4.66 -3.66 -1.50
CA PHE A 35 -4.63 -2.73 -0.38
C PHE A 35 -5.83 -1.78 -0.38
N GLN A 36 -6.31 -1.36 -1.53
CA GLN A 36 -7.53 -0.56 -1.60
C GLN A 36 -8.74 -1.34 -1.06
N ASN A 37 -8.86 -2.60 -1.48
CA ASN A 37 -9.94 -3.47 -1.00
C ASN A 37 -9.80 -3.77 0.50
N LEU A 38 -8.58 -4.02 0.94
CA LEU A 38 -8.30 -4.31 2.35
C LEU A 38 -8.59 -3.10 3.23
N ASP A 39 -8.29 -1.91 2.76
CA ASP A 39 -8.57 -0.68 3.49
C ASP A 39 -10.07 -0.54 3.77
N VAL A 40 -10.91 -0.75 2.76
CA VAL A 40 -12.37 -0.71 2.91
C VAL A 40 -12.83 -1.81 3.85
N PHE A 41 -12.32 -3.02 3.68
CA PHE A 41 -12.69 -4.16 4.51
C PHE A 41 -12.39 -3.91 6.00
N LEU A 42 -11.22 -3.37 6.30
CA LEU A 42 -10.83 -3.08 7.68
C LEU A 42 -11.66 -1.94 8.27
N ASP A 43 -12.02 -0.94 7.48
CA ASP A 43 -12.88 0.15 7.94
C ASP A 43 -14.26 -0.33 8.33
N GLU A 44 -14.74 -1.42 7.72
CA GLU A 44 -16.04 -2.01 7.99
C GLU A 44 -16.00 -3.13 9.05
N SER A 45 -14.80 -3.46 9.55
CA SER A 45 -14.60 -4.62 10.42
C SER A 45 -13.90 -4.24 11.72
N ASP A 46 -14.57 -3.46 12.57
CA ASP A 46 -14.02 -3.03 13.85
C ASP A 46 -13.60 -4.22 14.73
N GLU A 47 -14.35 -5.31 14.69
CA GLU A 47 -14.03 -6.52 15.46
C GLU A 47 -12.69 -7.11 15.02
N LEU A 48 -12.43 -7.14 13.71
CA LEU A 48 -11.16 -7.66 13.20
C LEU A 48 -10.00 -6.74 13.60
N LEU A 49 -10.18 -5.42 13.49
CA LEU A 49 -9.15 -4.47 13.92
C LEU A 49 -8.84 -4.63 15.40
N ASP A 50 -9.86 -4.75 16.24
CA ASP A 50 -9.67 -4.96 17.68
C ASP A 50 -8.91 -6.24 17.94
N TYR A 51 -9.25 -7.31 17.23
CA TYR A 51 -8.58 -8.60 17.37
C TYR A 51 -7.09 -8.50 16.98
N LEU A 52 -6.79 -7.86 15.85
CA LEU A 52 -5.41 -7.70 15.39
C LEU A 52 -4.59 -6.78 16.29
N ASN A 53 -5.25 -5.81 16.92
CA ASN A 53 -4.58 -4.86 17.81
C ASN A 53 -4.44 -5.36 19.23
N ASN A 54 -5.10 -6.47 19.58
CA ASN A 54 -5.10 -6.99 20.94
C ASN A 54 -3.78 -7.72 21.24
N PRO A 55 -2.96 -7.21 22.18
CA PRO A 55 -1.67 -7.83 22.47
C PRO A 55 -1.78 -9.18 23.18
N ILE A 56 -2.96 -9.51 23.73
CA ILE A 56 -3.19 -10.80 24.39
C ILE A 56 -3.34 -11.92 23.35
N VAL A 57 -3.88 -11.59 22.17
CA VAL A 57 -4.05 -12.56 21.10
C VAL A 57 -2.68 -12.92 20.53
N SER A 58 -2.38 -14.22 20.41
CA SER A 58 -1.10 -14.68 19.89
C SER A 58 -0.94 -14.37 18.39
N ASN A 59 0.32 -14.31 17.96
CA ASN A 59 0.62 -14.13 16.54
C ASN A 59 0.09 -15.31 15.72
N ASP A 60 0.14 -16.53 16.25
CA ASP A 60 -0.40 -17.71 15.56
C ASP A 60 -1.90 -17.59 15.33
N ALA A 61 -2.64 -17.09 16.33
CA ALA A 61 -4.08 -16.89 16.21
C ALA A 61 -4.38 -15.80 15.15
N LYS A 62 -3.62 -14.73 15.16
CA LYS A 62 -3.76 -13.65 14.16
C LYS A 62 -3.46 -14.15 12.76
N SER A 63 -2.40 -14.95 12.59
CA SER A 63 -2.07 -15.58 11.31
C SER A 63 -3.18 -16.47 10.81
N GLU A 64 -3.77 -17.26 11.70
CA GLU A 64 -4.83 -18.17 11.34
C GLU A 64 -6.08 -17.43 10.83
N ILE A 65 -6.51 -16.38 11.53
CA ILE A 65 -7.67 -15.62 11.11
C ILE A 65 -7.43 -14.90 9.78
N LEU A 66 -6.26 -14.33 9.58
CA LEU A 66 -5.91 -13.67 8.32
C LEU A 66 -5.83 -14.66 7.18
N THR A 67 -5.32 -15.86 7.42
CA THR A 67 -5.27 -16.92 6.41
C THR A 67 -6.67 -17.28 5.96
N LYS A 68 -7.60 -17.47 6.89
CA LYS A 68 -8.98 -17.82 6.56
C LYS A 68 -9.71 -16.72 5.80
N LEU A 69 -9.50 -15.47 6.22
CA LEU A 69 -10.25 -14.34 5.66
C LEU A 69 -9.65 -13.79 4.37
N LEU A 70 -8.34 -13.74 4.27
CA LEU A 70 -7.67 -12.96 3.23
C LEU A 70 -6.91 -13.78 2.19
N LYS A 71 -6.37 -14.94 2.56
CA LYS A 71 -5.57 -15.73 1.63
C LYS A 71 -6.26 -16.01 0.30
N PRO A 72 -7.54 -16.36 0.25
CA PRO A 72 -8.22 -16.60 -1.03
C PRO A 72 -8.57 -15.33 -1.79
N GLN A 73 -8.41 -14.16 -1.19
CA GLN A 73 -8.89 -12.90 -1.75
C GLN A 73 -7.80 -11.94 -2.20
N VAL A 74 -6.54 -12.21 -1.83
CA VAL A 74 -5.43 -11.32 -2.17
C VAL A 74 -4.36 -12.07 -2.94
N ASN A 75 -3.48 -11.33 -3.58
CA ASN A 75 -2.33 -11.93 -4.28
C ASN A 75 -1.40 -12.59 -3.26
N ALA A 76 -0.69 -13.62 -3.71
CA ALA A 76 0.23 -14.37 -2.86
C ALA A 76 1.28 -13.45 -2.20
N GLU A 77 1.78 -12.48 -2.94
CA GLU A 77 2.80 -11.55 -2.41
C GLU A 77 2.22 -10.64 -1.34
N THR A 78 0.99 -10.16 -1.53
CA THR A 78 0.29 -9.39 -0.50
C THR A 78 0.12 -10.22 0.76
N PHE A 79 -0.31 -11.46 0.62
CA PHE A 79 -0.50 -12.36 1.76
C PHE A 79 0.80 -12.60 2.51
N LYS A 80 1.88 -12.86 1.79
CA LYS A 80 3.21 -13.05 2.41
C LYS A 80 3.62 -11.82 3.23
N PHE A 81 3.36 -10.64 2.71
CA PHE A 81 3.67 -9.40 3.42
C PHE A 81 2.87 -9.29 4.72
N LEU A 82 1.59 -9.62 4.68
CA LEU A 82 0.74 -9.62 5.88
C LEU A 82 1.29 -10.59 6.94
N MET A 83 1.72 -11.76 6.51
CA MET A 83 2.31 -12.76 7.43
C MET A 83 3.63 -12.27 8.04
N VAL A 84 4.42 -11.52 7.29
CA VAL A 84 5.63 -10.89 7.84
C VAL A 84 5.27 -9.89 8.94
N LEU A 85 4.24 -9.07 8.73
CA LEU A 85 3.78 -8.12 9.76
C LEU A 85 3.34 -8.84 11.03
N VAL A 86 2.60 -9.94 10.89
CA VAL A 86 2.18 -10.73 12.04
C VAL A 86 3.38 -11.31 12.78
N LYS A 87 4.28 -11.94 12.04
CA LYS A 87 5.47 -12.58 12.61
C LYS A 87 6.34 -11.61 13.37
N ARG A 88 6.45 -10.37 12.90
CA ARG A 88 7.26 -9.33 13.53
C ARG A 88 6.50 -8.57 14.63
N GLY A 89 5.26 -8.95 14.91
CA GLY A 89 4.44 -8.26 15.91
C GLY A 89 4.04 -6.85 15.48
N ARG A 90 3.88 -6.62 14.18
CA ARG A 90 3.56 -5.30 13.61
C ARG A 90 2.22 -5.24 12.91
N ILE A 91 1.41 -6.30 12.99
CA ILE A 91 0.09 -6.30 12.33
C ILE A 91 -0.83 -5.22 12.89
N ASN A 92 -0.59 -4.78 14.12
CA ASN A 92 -1.35 -3.71 14.74
C ASN A 92 -1.20 -2.35 14.05
N VAL A 93 -0.20 -2.18 13.20
CA VAL A 93 -0.03 -0.93 12.42
C VAL A 93 -0.44 -1.11 10.96
N LEU A 94 -1.16 -2.17 10.63
CA LEU A 94 -1.56 -2.48 9.25
C LEU A 94 -2.29 -1.32 8.57
N LYS A 95 -3.24 -0.66 9.24
CA LYS A 95 -3.96 0.48 8.65
C LYS A 95 -2.99 1.59 8.24
N SER A 96 -2.00 1.88 9.06
CA SER A 96 -0.99 2.90 8.74
C SER A 96 -0.08 2.46 7.60
N VAL A 97 0.25 1.17 7.52
CA VAL A 97 1.02 0.62 6.41
C VAL A 97 0.25 0.79 5.11
N ILE A 98 -1.03 0.45 5.10
CA ILE A 98 -1.89 0.60 3.93
C ILE A 98 -1.95 2.06 3.48
N THR A 99 -2.23 2.96 4.41
CA THR A 99 -2.34 4.40 4.12
C THR A 99 -1.02 4.93 3.52
N THR A 100 0.09 4.61 4.16
CA THR A 100 1.41 5.09 3.70
C THR A 100 1.77 4.50 2.33
N TYR A 101 1.50 3.21 2.12
CA TYR A 101 1.75 2.57 0.83
C TYR A 101 0.93 3.24 -0.28
N LEU A 102 -0.36 3.46 -0.05
CA LEU A 102 -1.23 4.09 -1.04
C LEU A 102 -0.80 5.54 -1.32
N GLU A 103 -0.35 6.27 -0.31
CA GLU A 103 0.20 7.62 -0.51
C GLU A 103 1.42 7.59 -1.44
N LEU A 104 2.33 6.63 -1.25
CA LEU A 104 3.49 6.48 -2.11
C LEU A 104 3.10 6.17 -3.56
N VAL A 105 2.11 5.31 -3.74
CA VAL A 105 1.61 4.96 -5.08
C VAL A 105 1.00 6.18 -5.76
N TYR A 106 0.14 6.92 -5.06
CA TYR A 106 -0.53 8.08 -5.63
C TYR A 106 0.44 9.22 -5.94
N GLU A 107 1.42 9.43 -5.08
CA GLU A 107 2.48 10.41 -5.29
C GLU A 107 3.29 10.08 -6.56
N THR A 108 3.67 8.82 -6.73
CA THR A 108 4.40 8.36 -7.90
C THR A 108 3.57 8.51 -9.17
N ALA A 109 2.29 8.17 -9.13
CA ALA A 109 1.39 8.34 -10.27
C ALA A 109 1.24 9.81 -10.66
N SER A 110 1.13 10.71 -9.67
CA SER A 110 1.02 12.15 -9.91
C SER A 110 2.28 12.69 -10.58
N ILE A 111 3.46 12.29 -10.13
CA ILE A 111 4.73 12.71 -10.74
C ILE A 111 4.82 12.24 -12.18
N LYS A 112 4.47 11.00 -12.48
CA LYS A 112 4.48 10.46 -13.83
C LYS A 112 3.52 11.19 -14.75
N THR A 113 2.34 11.53 -14.26
CA THR A 113 1.35 12.29 -15.02
C THR A 113 1.89 13.66 -15.39
N ILE A 114 2.54 14.35 -14.46
CA ILE A 114 3.16 15.67 -14.71
C ILE A 114 4.29 15.55 -15.75
N GLU A 115 5.14 14.53 -15.65
CA GLU A 115 6.22 14.30 -16.60
C GLU A 115 5.69 14.09 -18.03
N VAL A 116 4.66 13.28 -18.19
CA VAL A 116 4.05 13.02 -19.50
C VAL A 116 3.44 14.32 -20.06
N ALA A 117 2.72 15.07 -19.24
CA ALA A 117 2.11 16.33 -19.67
C ALA A 117 3.18 17.33 -20.10
N THR A 118 4.29 17.44 -19.37
CA THR A 118 5.39 18.33 -19.70
C THR A 118 6.04 17.92 -21.04
N ALA A 119 6.27 16.64 -21.24
CA ALA A 119 6.85 16.13 -22.49
C ALA A 119 5.95 16.43 -23.68
N LEU A 120 4.64 16.24 -23.54
CA LEU A 120 3.67 16.52 -24.60
C LEU A 120 3.62 18.02 -24.94
N ILE A 121 3.67 18.89 -23.93
CA ILE A 121 3.67 20.33 -24.13
C ILE A 121 4.92 20.75 -24.87
N ASN A 122 6.09 20.27 -24.48
CA ASN A 122 7.36 20.60 -25.15
C ASN A 122 7.38 20.13 -26.59
N GLU A 123 6.87 18.93 -26.86
CA GLU A 123 6.78 18.41 -28.23
C GLU A 123 5.87 19.28 -29.07
N THR A 124 4.75 19.71 -28.57
CA THR A 124 3.80 20.59 -29.26
C THR A 124 4.44 21.94 -29.57
N ILE A 125 5.13 22.53 -28.59
CA ILE A 125 5.83 23.81 -28.80
C ILE A 125 6.89 23.69 -29.89
N ASN A 126 7.70 22.64 -29.88
CA ASN A 126 8.74 22.41 -30.88
C ASN A 126 8.13 22.26 -32.27
N LYS A 127 7.00 21.57 -32.38
CA LYS A 127 6.31 21.37 -33.64
C LYS A 127 5.79 22.71 -34.18
N LEU A 128 5.19 23.53 -33.32
CA LEU A 128 4.69 24.85 -33.72
C LEU A 128 5.83 25.76 -34.17
N GLU A 129 6.95 25.75 -33.49
CA GLU A 129 8.13 26.55 -33.91
C GLU A 129 8.64 26.10 -35.27
N GLY A 130 8.67 24.79 -35.51
CA GLY A 130 9.05 24.25 -36.81
C GLY A 130 8.12 24.69 -37.92
N ASP A 131 6.83 24.77 -37.67
CA ASP A 131 5.84 25.19 -38.66
C ASP A 131 5.93 26.69 -38.98
N LEU A 132 6.42 27.50 -38.04
CA LEU A 132 6.55 28.94 -38.21
C LEU A 132 7.82 29.34 -38.92
N LEU A 133 8.80 28.48 -38.98
CA LEU A 133 10.07 28.73 -39.67
C LEU A 133 10.01 28.25 -41.12
#